data_629cffee4fa949c35b2aeed4a4949884
#
_entry.id   629cffee4fa949c35b2aeed4a4949884
#
_cell.length_a   1.000
_cell.length_b   1.000
_cell.length_c   1.000
_cell.angle_alpha   90.00
_cell.angle_beta   90.00
_cell.angle_gamma   90.00
#
_symmetry.space_group_name_H-M   'P 1'
#
loop_
_entity.id
_entity.type
_entity.pdbx_description
1 polymer ?
#
loop_
_entity_poly.entity_id
_entity_poly.type
_entity_poly.pdbx_seq_one_letter_code
_entity_poly.pdbx_strand_id
1 'polypeptide(L)'
;MPIVGAVTFVLLAQVVGGPLPQPQPLFPPTNWWNTDISAAPVDPNSAALINYIRTDRKLHPDFGGDNDDASSPIYGFPYIIVDGSQPRVSVAFEYDDESDPGPYPIPEQAKTQQKWIEGGLAGNDPNADGDRHMLIVDRDNRLLYELYALHWTGSRWEAGSGAIFPLDSNARRPEGWTSADAAGLAILPGLIRYDEANGTEAIRHAFRVTVRNTNGYVFPASHRAGSASGALPMGARLRLKASKNISSFSPQSQRIFQAMKTYGLIVADNGSDMYISGTYDVHWNNDVLNPEFGALSASDFEVVQLGWQPEARGRTRAVHH
;
A
#
# COMPACT_ATOMS: atom_id res chain seq x y z
N MET A 1 -24.66 14.07 49.44
CA MET A 1 -23.30 13.83 48.92
C MET A 1 -23.46 13.33 47.49
N PRO A 2 -23.00 14.04 46.48
CA PRO A 2 -23.03 13.52 45.13
C PRO A 2 -21.88 12.51 44.92
N ILE A 3 -22.20 11.33 44.38
CA ILE A 3 -21.24 10.32 43.99
C ILE A 3 -20.63 10.80 42.68
N VAL A 4 -19.37 11.21 42.74
CA VAL A 4 -18.57 11.49 41.52
C VAL A 4 -18.13 10.14 40.98
N GLY A 5 -18.77 9.68 39.93
CA GLY A 5 -18.34 8.51 39.19
C GLY A 5 -17.01 8.81 38.51
N ALA A 6 -15.95 8.08 38.88
CA ALA A 6 -14.69 8.12 38.18
C ALA A 6 -14.89 7.47 36.81
N VAL A 7 -14.76 8.25 35.73
CA VAL A 7 -14.65 7.74 34.37
C VAL A 7 -13.23 7.19 34.21
N THR A 8 -13.10 5.88 34.25
CA THR A 8 -11.84 5.22 33.96
C THR A 8 -11.63 5.26 32.42
N PHE A 9 -10.78 6.13 31.95
CA PHE A 9 -10.28 6.06 30.56
C PHE A 9 -9.39 4.83 30.46
N VAL A 10 -9.87 3.79 29.81
CA VAL A 10 -9.03 2.69 29.35
C VAL A 10 -8.22 3.25 28.17
N LEU A 11 -6.98 3.64 28.42
CA LEU A 11 -6.01 3.85 27.35
C LEU A 11 -5.84 2.48 26.66
N LEU A 12 -6.41 2.31 25.50
CA LEU A 12 -6.09 1.16 24.64
C LEU A 12 -4.61 1.30 24.28
N ALA A 13 -3.81 0.35 24.73
CA ALA A 13 -2.40 0.30 24.37
C ALA A 13 -2.30 0.30 22.83
N GLN A 14 -1.53 1.22 22.28
CA GLN A 14 -1.24 1.26 20.85
C GLN A 14 -0.47 -0.01 20.50
N VAL A 15 -0.90 -0.67 19.45
CA VAL A 15 -0.30 -1.91 18.97
C VAL A 15 -0.05 -1.80 17.46
N VAL A 16 0.94 -2.52 17.00
CA VAL A 16 1.20 -2.70 15.57
C VAL A 16 0.16 -3.67 15.02
N GLY A 17 -0.47 -3.32 13.89
CA GLY A 17 -1.53 -4.09 13.27
C GLY A 17 -2.90 -3.87 13.92
N GLY A 18 -3.78 -4.85 13.77
CA GLY A 18 -5.15 -4.83 14.28
C GLY A 18 -6.19 -4.45 13.22
N PRO A 19 -7.49 -4.52 13.56
CA PRO A 19 -8.56 -4.27 12.59
C PRO A 19 -8.59 -2.80 12.19
N LEU A 20 -8.58 -2.56 10.89
CA LEU A 20 -8.71 -1.21 10.35
C LEU A 20 -10.09 -0.61 10.66
N PRO A 21 -10.18 0.74 10.85
CA PRO A 21 -11.44 1.39 11.16
C PRO A 21 -12.44 1.29 10.00
N GLN A 22 -13.73 1.32 10.35
CA GLN A 22 -14.82 1.37 9.37
C GLN A 22 -15.03 2.80 8.84
N PRO A 23 -15.57 2.97 7.62
CA PRO A 23 -15.94 1.89 6.67
C PRO A 23 -14.73 1.27 5.96
N GLN A 24 -14.91 0.05 5.45
CA GLN A 24 -13.96 -0.61 4.56
C GLN A 24 -14.56 -0.71 3.13
N PRO A 25 -13.74 -0.58 2.11
CA PRO A 25 -12.30 -0.24 2.11
C PRO A 25 -12.03 1.16 2.67
N LEU A 26 -10.78 1.44 3.10
CA LEU A 26 -10.41 2.68 3.80
C LEU A 26 -10.79 3.97 3.07
N PHE A 27 -10.63 4.00 1.75
CA PHE A 27 -10.99 5.13 0.87
C PHE A 27 -12.39 4.95 0.28
N PRO A 28 -12.99 6.00 -0.31
CA PRO A 28 -14.29 5.89 -0.95
C PRO A 28 -14.35 4.76 -2.00
N PRO A 29 -15.51 4.15 -2.25
CA PRO A 29 -15.65 3.10 -3.26
C PRO A 29 -15.24 3.52 -4.68
N THR A 30 -15.22 4.82 -4.96
CA THR A 30 -14.79 5.41 -6.23
C THR A 30 -13.29 5.69 -6.30
N ASN A 31 -12.55 5.39 -5.23
CA ASN A 31 -11.10 5.53 -5.23
C ASN A 31 -10.47 4.55 -6.23
N TRP A 32 -9.34 4.94 -6.81
CA TRP A 32 -8.61 4.09 -7.76
C TRP A 32 -8.19 2.74 -7.16
N TRP A 33 -7.87 2.68 -5.86
CA TRP A 33 -7.60 1.41 -5.21
C TRP A 33 -8.80 0.47 -5.23
N ASN A 34 -10.02 0.99 -5.14
CA ASN A 34 -11.28 0.25 -5.00
C ASN A 34 -12.03 0.08 -6.33
N THR A 35 -11.48 0.61 -7.42
CA THR A 35 -12.13 0.60 -8.73
C THR A 35 -12.03 -0.77 -9.38
N ASP A 36 -13.18 -1.38 -9.68
CA ASP A 36 -13.27 -2.61 -10.48
C ASP A 36 -12.78 -2.35 -11.91
N ILE A 37 -11.77 -3.11 -12.33
CA ILE A 37 -11.16 -3.02 -13.67
C ILE A 37 -11.42 -4.28 -14.51
N SER A 38 -12.28 -5.19 -14.05
CA SER A 38 -12.52 -6.48 -14.73
C SER A 38 -12.98 -6.30 -16.19
N ALA A 39 -13.72 -5.23 -16.48
CA ALA A 39 -14.20 -4.87 -17.82
C ALA A 39 -13.38 -3.74 -18.49
N ALA A 40 -12.31 -3.25 -17.85
CA ALA A 40 -11.48 -2.20 -18.44
C ALA A 40 -10.76 -2.69 -19.71
N PRO A 41 -10.58 -1.86 -20.73
CA PRO A 41 -9.91 -2.26 -21.97
C PRO A 41 -8.41 -2.58 -21.71
N VAL A 42 -7.90 -3.55 -22.44
CA VAL A 42 -6.48 -3.88 -22.43
C VAL A 42 -5.72 -2.85 -23.25
N ASP A 43 -4.55 -2.43 -22.77
CA ASP A 43 -3.68 -1.51 -23.50
C ASP A 43 -3.19 -2.16 -24.81
N PRO A 44 -3.21 -1.45 -25.95
CA PRO A 44 -2.69 -1.98 -27.22
C PRO A 44 -1.24 -2.45 -27.17
N ASN A 45 -0.43 -1.86 -26.27
CA ASN A 45 0.97 -2.20 -26.07
C ASN A 45 1.17 -3.20 -24.92
N SER A 46 0.11 -3.77 -24.35
CA SER A 46 0.17 -4.66 -23.19
C SER A 46 1.21 -5.75 -23.33
N ALA A 47 1.27 -6.42 -24.50
CA ALA A 47 2.25 -7.48 -24.75
C ALA A 47 3.69 -6.97 -24.69
N ALA A 48 3.98 -5.80 -25.25
CA ALA A 48 5.32 -5.20 -25.24
C ALA A 48 5.73 -4.79 -23.83
N LEU A 49 4.81 -4.19 -23.04
CA LEU A 49 5.03 -3.78 -21.66
C LEU A 49 5.30 -5.00 -20.75
N ILE A 50 4.55 -6.09 -20.90
CA ILE A 50 4.79 -7.35 -20.17
C ILE A 50 6.13 -7.96 -20.61
N ASN A 51 6.49 -7.93 -21.88
CA ASN A 51 7.78 -8.42 -22.37
C ASN A 51 8.96 -7.62 -21.78
N TYR A 52 8.79 -6.32 -21.51
CA TYR A 52 9.81 -5.51 -20.85
C TYR A 52 10.10 -6.00 -19.42
N ILE A 53 9.07 -6.35 -18.66
CA ILE A 53 9.22 -6.99 -17.34
C ILE A 53 9.86 -8.38 -17.48
N ARG A 54 9.75 -9.04 -18.63
CA ARG A 54 10.00 -10.44 -18.95
C ARG A 54 8.82 -11.32 -18.55
N THR A 55 8.31 -12.05 -19.52
CA THR A 55 7.10 -12.89 -19.36
C THR A 55 7.23 -14.00 -18.31
N ASP A 56 8.46 -14.44 -18.02
CA ASP A 56 8.80 -15.50 -17.07
C ASP A 56 8.98 -15.01 -15.64
N ARG A 57 8.94 -13.68 -15.39
CA ARG A 57 9.05 -13.13 -14.03
C ARG A 57 7.90 -13.63 -13.17
N LYS A 58 8.28 -14.28 -12.07
CA LYS A 58 7.32 -14.82 -11.11
C LYS A 58 6.81 -13.74 -10.17
N LEU A 59 5.54 -13.87 -9.76
CA LEU A 59 5.07 -13.14 -8.61
C LEU A 59 5.85 -13.55 -7.37
N HIS A 60 6.08 -12.58 -6.50
CA HIS A 60 6.65 -12.81 -5.19
C HIS A 60 5.83 -12.06 -4.12
N PRO A 61 5.39 -12.74 -3.03
CA PRO A 61 4.78 -12.06 -1.90
C PRO A 61 5.89 -11.41 -1.07
N ASP A 62 6.03 -10.09 -1.17
CA ASP A 62 7.01 -9.31 -0.41
C ASP A 62 6.41 -8.91 0.95
N PHE A 63 5.96 -9.90 1.67
CA PHE A 63 5.35 -9.78 2.99
C PHE A 63 5.35 -11.12 3.71
N GLY A 64 5.08 -11.06 4.97
CA GLY A 64 5.04 -12.21 5.83
C GLY A 64 5.57 -11.83 7.19
N GLY A 65 5.61 -12.74 8.09
CA GLY A 65 6.23 -12.58 9.36
C GLY A 65 7.13 -13.78 9.58
N ASP A 66 8.27 -13.59 10.15
CA ASP A 66 8.93 -14.68 10.78
C ASP A 66 8.54 -14.67 12.25
N ASN A 67 7.79 -15.60 12.51
CA ASN A 67 7.37 -16.29 13.70
C ASN A 67 8.27 -16.02 14.91
N ASP A 68 7.81 -15.29 15.86
CA ASP A 68 8.28 -15.27 17.26
C ASP A 68 9.75 -14.92 17.53
N ASP A 69 10.61 -14.80 16.51
CA ASP A 69 11.97 -14.33 16.69
C ASP A 69 12.05 -12.81 16.60
N ALA A 70 12.29 -12.17 17.75
CA ALA A 70 12.45 -10.72 17.83
C ALA A 70 13.63 -10.17 17.04
N SER A 71 14.59 -11.04 16.67
CA SER A 71 15.78 -10.69 15.89
C SER A 71 15.61 -10.85 14.38
N SER A 72 14.52 -11.49 13.94
CA SER A 72 14.26 -11.69 12.51
C SER A 72 13.77 -10.43 11.83
N PRO A 73 14.17 -10.18 10.57
CA PRO A 73 13.66 -9.08 9.79
C PRO A 73 12.14 -9.14 9.64
N ILE A 74 11.48 -7.99 9.65
CA ILE A 74 10.08 -7.90 9.29
C ILE A 74 9.99 -7.87 7.77
N TYR A 75 9.20 -8.80 7.20
CA TYR A 75 8.78 -8.76 5.81
C TYR A 75 7.36 -8.17 5.72
N GLY A 76 7.20 -7.13 4.93
CA GLY A 76 5.95 -6.39 4.81
C GLY A 76 5.87 -5.16 5.70
N PHE A 77 4.81 -4.39 5.52
CA PHE A 77 4.64 -3.08 6.12
C PHE A 77 3.90 -3.18 7.45
N PRO A 78 4.51 -2.80 8.58
CA PRO A 78 3.76 -2.59 9.80
C PRO A 78 2.87 -1.35 9.66
N TYR A 79 1.68 -1.36 10.26
CA TYR A 79 0.82 -0.19 10.37
C TYR A 79 0.32 -0.04 11.81
N ILE A 80 0.01 1.19 12.17
CA ILE A 80 -0.41 1.55 13.52
C ILE A 80 -1.76 2.25 13.43
N ILE A 81 -2.67 1.93 14.36
CA ILE A 81 -3.92 2.65 14.51
C ILE A 81 -3.83 3.51 15.77
N VAL A 82 -4.06 4.80 15.60
CA VAL A 82 -4.12 5.76 16.70
C VAL A 82 -5.51 6.38 16.78
N ASP A 83 -5.82 6.95 17.94
CA ASP A 83 -6.99 7.82 18.12
C ASP A 83 -6.63 9.30 17.94
N GLY A 84 -7.64 10.16 17.87
CA GLY A 84 -7.48 11.58 17.63
C GLY A 84 -6.74 12.34 18.74
N SER A 85 -6.51 11.71 19.90
CA SER A 85 -5.78 12.29 21.03
C SER A 85 -4.27 12.01 20.97
N GLN A 86 -3.81 11.15 20.02
CA GLN A 86 -2.38 10.87 19.85
C GLN A 86 -1.59 12.16 19.68
N PRO A 87 -0.58 12.41 20.52
CA PRO A 87 0.30 13.57 20.37
C PRO A 87 0.96 13.56 19.00
N ARG A 88 1.02 14.74 18.37
CA ARG A 88 1.64 14.94 17.06
C ARG A 88 2.97 15.62 17.21
N VAL A 89 3.94 15.18 16.43
CA VAL A 89 5.33 15.67 16.46
C VAL A 89 5.74 16.16 15.07
N SER A 90 6.66 17.12 15.05
CA SER A 90 7.27 17.59 13.80
C SER A 90 8.27 16.56 13.28
N VAL A 91 8.36 16.46 11.96
CA VAL A 91 9.33 15.65 11.22
C VAL A 91 10.10 16.57 10.29
N ALA A 92 11.41 16.45 10.23
CA ALA A 92 12.24 17.11 9.24
C ALA A 92 12.37 16.22 8.00
N PHE A 93 12.10 16.76 6.82
CA PHE A 93 12.10 15.99 5.57
C PHE A 93 13.32 16.33 4.70
N GLU A 94 13.85 15.31 4.02
CA GLU A 94 14.84 15.48 2.96
C GLU A 94 14.18 16.10 1.71
N TYR A 95 12.99 15.59 1.35
CA TYR A 95 12.16 16.09 0.23
C TYR A 95 11.02 16.96 0.78
N ASP A 96 11.37 18.08 1.40
CA ASP A 96 10.41 18.95 2.09
C ASP A 96 9.45 19.66 1.12
N ASP A 97 9.88 19.93 -0.10
CA ASP A 97 9.09 20.53 -1.18
C ASP A 97 8.05 19.59 -1.78
N GLU A 98 8.15 18.27 -1.52
CA GLU A 98 7.19 17.25 -1.94
C GLU A 98 6.51 16.55 -0.75
N SER A 99 6.67 17.04 0.47
CA SER A 99 6.15 16.43 1.70
C SER A 99 5.09 17.30 2.36
N ASP A 100 4.08 16.67 2.97
CA ASP A 100 3.14 17.39 3.82
C ASP A 100 3.84 17.75 5.14
N PRO A 101 3.82 19.02 5.58
CA PRO A 101 4.64 19.47 6.71
C PRO A 101 4.23 18.89 8.07
N GLY A 102 3.09 18.21 8.15
CA GLY A 102 2.59 17.61 9.39
C GLY A 102 1.83 18.60 10.29
N PRO A 103 1.83 18.38 11.63
CA PRO A 103 2.59 17.36 12.37
C PRO A 103 2.02 15.94 12.26
N TYR A 104 2.85 14.93 12.60
CA TYR A 104 2.56 13.50 12.46
C TYR A 104 2.31 12.82 13.81
N PRO A 105 1.30 11.93 13.93
CA PRO A 105 0.95 11.26 15.18
C PRO A 105 1.83 10.03 15.46
N ILE A 106 3.15 10.21 15.49
CA ILE A 106 4.12 9.12 15.69
C ILE A 106 4.10 8.70 17.16
N PRO A 107 3.82 7.41 17.49
CA PRO A 107 3.89 6.93 18.86
C PRO A 107 5.30 6.96 19.44
N GLU A 108 5.42 7.30 20.73
CA GLU A 108 6.69 7.32 21.45
C GLU A 108 7.44 5.98 21.41
N GLN A 109 6.69 4.88 21.40
CA GLN A 109 7.22 3.52 21.32
C GLN A 109 8.12 3.31 20.09
N ALA A 110 7.78 3.92 18.97
CA ALA A 110 8.54 3.79 17.73
C ALA A 110 9.99 4.28 17.84
N LYS A 111 10.31 5.13 18.82
CA LYS A 111 11.68 5.62 19.04
C LYS A 111 12.63 4.50 19.45
N THR A 112 12.17 3.57 20.31
CA THR A 112 13.03 2.61 21.00
C THR A 112 12.56 1.16 20.92
N GLN A 113 11.31 0.92 20.48
CA GLN A 113 10.76 -0.42 20.35
C GLN A 113 10.88 -0.91 18.90
N GLN A 114 11.15 -2.19 18.75
CA GLN A 114 11.17 -2.87 17.46
C GLN A 114 9.78 -3.11 16.89
N LYS A 115 9.71 -3.36 15.57
CA LYS A 115 8.51 -3.75 14.82
C LYS A 115 7.46 -2.64 14.60
N TRP A 116 7.80 -1.37 14.89
CA TRP A 116 6.94 -0.21 14.62
C TRP A 116 7.21 0.44 13.27
N ILE A 117 8.42 0.23 12.74
CA ILE A 117 8.90 0.75 11.46
C ILE A 117 9.28 -0.45 10.60
N GLU A 118 9.07 -0.35 9.31
CA GLU A 118 9.47 -1.37 8.34
C GLU A 118 10.93 -1.76 8.50
N GLY A 119 11.25 -3.05 8.24
CA GLY A 119 12.57 -3.63 8.53
C GLY A 119 12.75 -4.03 9.99
N GLY A 120 11.83 -3.65 10.88
CA GLY A 120 11.74 -4.15 12.26
C GLY A 120 12.54 -3.40 13.31
N LEU A 121 13.62 -2.71 12.93
CA LEU A 121 14.47 -2.00 13.87
C LEU A 121 13.80 -0.72 14.41
N ALA A 122 14.13 -0.35 15.65
CA ALA A 122 13.60 0.84 16.30
C ALA A 122 14.03 2.14 15.59
N GLY A 123 13.35 3.23 15.87
CA GLY A 123 13.61 4.53 15.25
C GLY A 123 15.03 5.05 15.50
N ASN A 124 15.59 4.75 16.67
CA ASN A 124 16.94 5.18 17.09
C ASN A 124 18.03 4.13 16.85
N ASP A 125 17.73 3.01 16.19
CA ASP A 125 18.74 1.99 15.96
C ASP A 125 19.76 2.47 14.90
N PRO A 126 21.07 2.51 15.23
CA PRO A 126 22.10 3.00 14.30
C PRO A 126 22.38 2.03 13.13
N ASN A 127 21.91 0.79 13.22
CA ASN A 127 22.07 -0.21 12.17
C ASN A 127 20.84 -0.28 11.27
N ALA A 128 19.83 0.57 11.52
CA ALA A 128 18.63 0.59 10.74
C ALA A 128 18.90 1.19 9.35
N ASP A 129 18.57 0.42 8.32
CA ASP A 129 18.68 0.79 6.90
C ASP A 129 17.38 0.42 6.15
N GLY A 130 17.39 0.58 4.83
CA GLY A 130 16.24 0.31 3.97
C GLY A 130 15.20 1.43 3.97
N ASP A 131 14.03 1.11 3.45
CA ASP A 131 12.99 2.10 3.15
C ASP A 131 12.27 2.63 4.39
N ARG A 132 12.25 1.85 5.48
CA ARG A 132 11.82 2.29 6.82
C ARG A 132 10.49 3.06 6.83
N HIS A 133 9.50 2.49 6.16
CA HIS A 133 8.18 3.08 6.14
C HIS A 133 7.47 2.99 7.50
N MET A 134 6.67 4.02 7.78
CA MET A 134 5.73 4.00 8.90
C MET A 134 4.36 4.45 8.42
N LEU A 135 3.36 3.60 8.64
CA LEU A 135 1.98 3.82 8.21
C LEU A 135 1.11 4.00 9.45
N ILE A 136 0.41 5.13 9.59
CA ILE A 136 -0.39 5.46 10.76
C ILE A 136 -1.80 5.86 10.35
N VAL A 137 -2.80 5.16 10.87
CA VAL A 137 -4.22 5.49 10.67
C VAL A 137 -4.74 6.21 11.91
N ASP A 138 -5.06 7.48 11.78
CA ASP A 138 -5.83 8.24 12.77
C ASP A 138 -7.33 7.96 12.52
N ARG A 139 -7.88 7.05 13.32
CA ARG A 139 -9.24 6.54 13.11
C ARG A 139 -10.32 7.58 13.35
N ASP A 140 -10.09 8.51 14.29
CA ASP A 140 -11.10 9.48 14.71
C ASP A 140 -11.13 10.68 13.74
N ASN A 141 -9.96 11.10 13.22
CA ASN A 141 -9.85 12.16 12.26
C ASN A 141 -9.94 11.68 10.80
N ARG A 142 -10.02 10.37 10.57
CA ARG A 142 -10.08 9.77 9.23
C ARG A 142 -8.90 10.20 8.33
N LEU A 143 -7.68 10.11 8.86
CA LEU A 143 -6.45 10.45 8.17
C LEU A 143 -5.49 9.25 8.15
N LEU A 144 -4.82 9.08 7.03
CA LEU A 144 -3.69 8.16 6.89
C LEU A 144 -2.43 9.00 6.76
N TYR A 145 -1.45 8.71 7.59
CA TYR A 145 -0.12 9.32 7.56
C TYR A 145 0.88 8.26 7.15
N GLU A 146 1.71 8.56 6.18
CA GLU A 146 2.75 7.66 5.71
C GLU A 146 4.07 8.39 5.62
N LEU A 147 5.13 7.74 6.08
CA LEU A 147 6.50 8.27 6.16
C LEU A 147 7.46 7.28 5.50
N TYR A 148 8.44 7.80 4.78
CA TYR A 148 9.54 7.08 4.16
C TYR A 148 10.87 7.46 4.83
N ALA A 149 11.79 6.49 4.97
CA ALA A 149 13.11 6.64 5.57
C ALA A 149 13.09 7.28 6.97
N LEU A 150 12.19 6.79 7.84
CA LEU A 150 11.94 7.38 9.16
C LEU A 150 13.02 6.99 10.18
N HIS A 151 13.66 8.00 10.81
CA HIS A 151 14.68 7.84 11.83
C HIS A 151 14.48 8.79 13.01
N TRP A 152 14.78 8.31 14.24
CA TRP A 152 14.86 9.14 15.44
C TRP A 152 16.32 9.44 15.78
N THR A 153 16.72 10.71 15.70
CA THR A 153 18.11 11.17 15.91
C THR A 153 18.52 11.26 17.38
N GLY A 154 17.62 10.94 18.31
CA GLY A 154 17.78 11.21 19.74
C GLY A 154 17.18 12.54 20.19
N SER A 155 16.93 13.45 19.26
CA SER A 155 16.33 14.77 19.54
C SER A 155 15.14 15.14 18.67
N ARG A 156 15.06 14.62 17.43
CA ARG A 156 13.98 14.88 16.48
C ARG A 156 13.75 13.69 15.57
N TRP A 157 12.58 13.63 14.93
CA TRP A 157 12.31 12.74 13.83
C TRP A 157 12.82 13.35 12.50
N GLU A 158 13.47 12.52 11.71
CA GLU A 158 13.86 12.80 10.33
C GLU A 158 13.28 11.73 9.41
N ALA A 159 12.88 12.12 8.20
CA ALA A 159 12.36 11.22 7.19
C ALA A 159 12.76 11.70 5.79
N GLY A 160 12.73 10.79 4.80
CA GLY A 160 12.90 11.15 3.40
C GLY A 160 11.73 11.97 2.91
N SER A 161 10.53 11.42 3.02
CA SER A 161 9.28 12.08 2.66
C SER A 161 8.13 11.71 3.59
N GLY A 162 7.04 12.49 3.52
CA GLY A 162 5.83 12.22 4.28
C GLY A 162 4.57 12.68 3.56
N ALA A 163 3.49 11.91 3.71
CA ALA A 163 2.21 12.21 3.09
C ALA A 163 1.05 12.02 4.06
N ILE A 164 0.02 12.85 3.90
CA ILE A 164 -1.21 12.83 4.70
C ILE A 164 -2.39 12.69 3.74
N PHE A 165 -3.14 11.59 3.87
CA PHE A 165 -4.27 11.28 3.01
C PHE A 165 -5.59 11.32 3.79
N PRO A 166 -6.54 12.22 3.45
CA PRO A 166 -7.90 12.12 3.96
C PRO A 166 -8.60 10.85 3.44
N LEU A 167 -9.09 10.00 4.36
CA LEU A 167 -9.69 8.70 4.02
C LEU A 167 -11.10 8.80 3.42
N ASP A 168 -11.70 9.96 3.43
CA ASP A 168 -13.02 10.27 2.84
C ASP A 168 -12.94 11.00 1.50
N SER A 169 -11.74 11.08 0.91
CA SER A 169 -11.45 11.85 -0.30
C SER A 169 -10.72 11.00 -1.35
N ASN A 170 -10.91 11.38 -2.61
CA ASN A 170 -10.14 10.88 -3.75
C ASN A 170 -9.10 11.93 -4.22
N ALA A 171 -8.70 12.84 -3.35
CA ALA A 171 -7.67 13.80 -3.69
C ALA A 171 -6.34 13.07 -3.96
N ARG A 172 -5.73 13.39 -5.10
CA ARG A 172 -4.36 12.97 -5.43
C ARG A 172 -3.37 13.96 -4.82
N ARG A 173 -2.15 13.52 -4.66
CA ARG A 173 -1.03 14.45 -4.40
C ARG A 173 -0.90 15.45 -5.55
N PRO A 174 -0.34 16.64 -5.33
CA PRO A 174 -0.02 17.56 -6.41
C PRO A 174 0.80 16.89 -7.52
N GLU A 175 0.62 17.31 -8.77
CA GLU A 175 1.40 16.78 -9.89
C GLU A 175 2.90 17.04 -9.67
N GLY A 176 3.70 15.98 -9.83
CA GLY A 176 5.13 15.98 -9.57
C GLY A 176 5.53 15.68 -8.14
N TRP A 177 4.57 15.57 -7.20
CA TRP A 177 4.87 15.23 -5.81
C TRP A 177 4.89 13.72 -5.59
N THR A 178 5.90 13.24 -4.88
CA THR A 178 5.95 11.90 -4.31
C THR A 178 5.02 11.77 -3.09
N SER A 179 4.98 10.59 -2.50
CA SER A 179 4.44 10.34 -1.16
C SER A 179 5.51 9.61 -0.36
N ALA A 180 5.13 8.75 0.59
CA ALA A 180 6.04 7.74 1.10
C ALA A 180 6.31 6.62 0.06
N ASP A 181 5.54 6.61 -1.04
CA ASP A 181 5.70 5.69 -2.18
C ASP A 181 6.07 6.50 -3.44
N ALA A 182 6.95 5.96 -4.26
CA ALA A 182 7.52 6.67 -5.42
C ALA A 182 6.49 7.15 -6.44
N ALA A 183 5.33 6.48 -6.55
CA ALA A 183 4.25 6.90 -7.45
C ALA A 183 3.41 8.07 -6.92
N GLY A 184 3.64 8.56 -5.69
CA GLY A 184 2.79 9.56 -5.05
C GLY A 184 1.44 8.99 -4.59
N LEU A 185 1.34 7.68 -4.41
CA LEU A 185 0.15 6.97 -3.95
C LEU A 185 0.23 6.66 -2.45
N ALA A 186 -0.90 6.39 -1.82
CA ALA A 186 -0.94 5.83 -0.49
C ALA A 186 -0.55 4.35 -0.52
N ILE A 187 0.26 3.89 0.41
CA ILE A 187 0.74 2.49 0.50
C ILE A 187 -0.32 1.58 1.11
N LEU A 188 -0.82 1.92 2.29
CA LEU A 188 -1.68 1.03 3.10
C LEU A 188 -2.89 0.47 2.35
N PRO A 189 -3.65 1.24 1.52
CA PRO A 189 -4.80 0.71 0.80
C PRO A 189 -4.43 -0.29 -0.29
N GLY A 190 -3.17 -0.35 -0.70
CA GLY A 190 -2.64 -1.29 -1.69
C GLY A 190 -1.96 -2.53 -1.10
N LEU A 191 -1.94 -2.68 0.22
CA LEU A 191 -1.31 -3.82 0.88
C LEU A 191 -2.29 -4.99 1.01
N ILE A 192 -1.80 -6.21 0.78
CA ILE A 192 -2.51 -7.44 1.14
C ILE A 192 -2.47 -7.58 2.67
N ARG A 193 -3.62 -7.71 3.33
CA ARG A 193 -3.69 -7.90 4.77
C ARG A 193 -4.09 -9.33 5.12
N TYR A 194 -3.55 -9.82 6.24
CA TYR A 194 -3.83 -11.17 6.72
C TYR A 194 -5.31 -11.38 7.04
N ASP A 195 -5.95 -10.40 7.71
CA ASP A 195 -7.35 -10.48 8.12
C ASP A 195 -8.32 -10.62 6.94
N GLU A 196 -8.06 -9.95 5.83
CA GLU A 196 -8.91 -10.05 4.64
C GLU A 196 -8.60 -11.29 3.79
N ALA A 197 -7.33 -11.68 3.67
CA ALA A 197 -6.93 -12.86 2.91
C ALA A 197 -7.43 -14.15 3.58
N ASN A 198 -7.53 -14.18 4.91
CA ASN A 198 -8.02 -15.31 5.69
C ASN A 198 -9.46 -15.12 6.20
N GLY A 199 -10.10 -14.02 5.85
CA GLY A 199 -11.50 -13.75 6.15
C GLY A 199 -12.49 -14.58 5.31
N THR A 200 -13.76 -14.25 5.41
CA THR A 200 -14.85 -14.84 4.61
C THR A 200 -15.28 -13.97 3.45
N GLU A 201 -15.01 -12.68 3.52
CA GLU A 201 -15.41 -11.71 2.52
C GLU A 201 -14.39 -11.63 1.37
N ALA A 202 -14.86 -11.16 0.23
CA ALA A 202 -13.98 -10.86 -0.91
C ALA A 202 -13.13 -9.63 -0.62
N ILE A 203 -11.86 -9.67 -1.02
CA ILE A 203 -10.98 -8.49 -1.02
C ILE A 203 -11.46 -7.52 -2.10
N ARG A 204 -11.61 -6.23 -1.75
CA ARG A 204 -12.27 -5.22 -2.60
C ARG A 204 -11.36 -4.06 -2.97
N HIS A 205 -10.08 -4.33 -3.18
CA HIS A 205 -9.11 -3.31 -3.62
C HIS A 205 -7.99 -3.93 -4.46
N ALA A 206 -7.29 -3.07 -5.20
CA ALA A 206 -6.08 -3.39 -5.93
C ALA A 206 -4.88 -3.52 -4.98
N PHE A 207 -3.81 -4.16 -5.44
CA PHE A 207 -2.58 -4.29 -4.66
C PHE A 207 -1.45 -3.47 -5.27
N ARG A 208 -0.53 -3.04 -4.40
CA ARG A 208 0.74 -2.43 -4.75
C ARG A 208 1.67 -3.48 -5.37
N VAL A 209 2.34 -3.11 -6.46
CA VAL A 209 3.37 -3.93 -7.10
C VAL A 209 4.58 -3.08 -7.44
N THR A 210 5.77 -3.66 -7.30
CA THR A 210 7.02 -3.06 -7.76
C THR A 210 7.45 -3.65 -9.10
N VAL A 211 8.20 -2.87 -9.88
CA VAL A 211 8.92 -3.27 -11.08
C VAL A 211 10.29 -2.63 -11.06
N ARG A 212 11.27 -3.27 -11.71
CA ARG A 212 12.67 -2.80 -11.66
C ARG A 212 12.87 -1.42 -12.25
N ASN A 213 12.17 -1.11 -13.33
CA ASN A 213 12.30 0.15 -14.03
C ASN A 213 10.93 0.66 -14.45
N THR A 214 10.78 1.99 -14.40
CA THR A 214 9.56 2.68 -14.83
C THR A 214 9.89 3.76 -15.85
N ASN A 215 8.86 4.27 -16.54
CA ASN A 215 8.96 5.34 -17.51
C ASN A 215 7.83 6.35 -17.34
N GLY A 216 8.11 7.43 -16.62
CA GLY A 216 7.10 8.45 -16.34
C GLY A 216 5.99 7.95 -15.42
N TYR A 217 4.82 8.59 -15.51
CA TYR A 217 3.64 8.19 -14.74
C TYR A 217 2.34 8.43 -15.50
N VAL A 218 1.30 7.72 -15.10
CA VAL A 218 -0.08 7.90 -15.55
C VAL A 218 -1.02 7.89 -14.34
N PHE A 219 -2.24 8.40 -14.51
CA PHE A 219 -3.28 8.25 -13.48
C PHE A 219 -3.36 6.79 -12.99
N PRO A 220 -3.42 6.54 -11.66
CA PRO A 220 -3.61 7.50 -10.57
C PRO A 220 -2.33 8.14 -9.99
N ALA A 221 -1.14 7.72 -10.40
CA ALA A 221 0.11 8.28 -9.89
C ALA A 221 0.24 9.78 -10.17
N SER A 222 0.96 10.48 -9.29
CA SER A 222 1.29 11.90 -9.40
C SER A 222 2.77 12.15 -9.65
N HIS A 223 3.62 11.14 -9.46
CA HIS A 223 5.06 11.27 -9.52
C HIS A 223 5.70 10.14 -10.35
N ARG A 224 6.89 10.43 -10.86
CA ARG A 224 7.74 9.48 -11.63
C ARG A 224 9.02 9.17 -10.86
N ALA A 225 9.48 7.93 -10.93
CA ALA A 225 10.78 7.54 -10.38
C ALA A 225 11.72 6.94 -11.45
N GLY A 226 11.36 7.03 -12.73
CA GLY A 226 12.18 6.48 -13.80
C GLY A 226 11.87 7.07 -15.19
N SER A 227 12.77 6.78 -16.14
CA SER A 227 12.67 7.22 -17.53
C SER A 227 13.14 6.13 -18.52
N ALA A 228 13.01 4.86 -18.15
CA ALA A 228 13.46 3.73 -18.94
C ALA A 228 12.51 3.48 -20.12
N SER A 229 12.96 3.75 -21.33
CA SER A 229 12.14 3.59 -22.55
C SER A 229 11.56 2.18 -22.67
N GLY A 230 10.26 2.06 -22.91
CA GLY A 230 9.53 0.80 -23.03
C GLY A 230 9.07 0.19 -21.71
N ALA A 231 9.49 0.74 -20.56
CA ALA A 231 9.02 0.30 -19.26
C ALA A 231 7.59 0.80 -18.95
N LEU A 232 6.93 0.15 -18.00
CA LEU A 232 5.65 0.61 -17.45
C LEU A 232 5.80 1.99 -16.77
N PRO A 233 4.84 2.88 -16.90
CA PRO A 233 4.80 4.09 -16.07
C PRO A 233 4.33 3.77 -14.63
N MET A 234 4.70 4.61 -13.66
CA MET A 234 4.04 4.62 -12.36
C MET A 234 2.53 4.81 -12.53
N GLY A 235 1.72 4.16 -11.71
CA GLY A 235 0.27 4.16 -11.83
C GLY A 235 -0.29 3.21 -12.89
N ALA A 236 0.53 2.56 -13.71
CA ALA A 236 0.06 1.52 -14.61
C ALA A 236 -0.64 0.39 -13.84
N ARG A 237 -1.69 -0.17 -14.42
CA ARG A 237 -2.46 -1.25 -13.81
C ARG A 237 -2.26 -2.56 -14.55
N LEU A 238 -1.86 -3.59 -13.82
CA LEU A 238 -1.81 -4.95 -14.34
C LEU A 238 -3.02 -5.73 -13.80
N ARG A 239 -3.67 -6.50 -14.65
CA ARG A 239 -4.81 -7.34 -14.28
C ARG A 239 -4.47 -8.79 -14.55
N LEU A 240 -4.69 -9.67 -13.55
CA LEU A 240 -4.60 -11.11 -13.75
C LEU A 240 -5.67 -11.52 -14.77
N LYS A 241 -5.26 -12.19 -15.84
CA LYS A 241 -6.16 -12.61 -16.94
C LYS A 241 -7.33 -13.43 -16.41
N ALA A 242 -8.53 -13.13 -16.87
CA ALA A 242 -9.75 -13.85 -16.48
C ALA A 242 -9.64 -15.35 -16.75
N SER A 243 -8.93 -15.74 -17.82
CA SER A 243 -8.71 -17.15 -18.22
C SER A 243 -7.77 -17.93 -17.29
N LYS A 244 -6.98 -17.25 -16.42
CA LYS A 244 -6.10 -17.97 -15.48
C LYS A 244 -6.94 -18.75 -14.49
N ASN A 245 -6.77 -20.08 -14.48
CA ASN A 245 -7.41 -20.93 -13.48
C ASN A 245 -6.70 -20.75 -12.14
N ILE A 246 -7.48 -20.45 -11.10
CA ILE A 246 -6.99 -20.27 -9.72
C ILE A 246 -7.59 -21.27 -8.74
N SER A 247 -8.37 -22.25 -9.19
CA SER A 247 -9.13 -23.17 -8.32
C SER A 247 -8.26 -24.17 -7.56
N SER A 248 -7.02 -24.38 -7.99
CA SER A 248 -6.10 -25.32 -7.35
C SER A 248 -5.27 -24.71 -6.20
N PHE A 249 -5.34 -23.39 -6.01
CA PHE A 249 -4.62 -22.70 -4.93
C PHE A 249 -5.37 -22.80 -3.60
N SER A 250 -4.70 -22.48 -2.51
CA SER A 250 -5.32 -22.36 -1.19
C SER A 250 -6.45 -21.33 -1.18
N PRO A 251 -7.43 -21.45 -0.28
CA PRO A 251 -8.52 -20.47 -0.19
C PRO A 251 -8.04 -19.04 -0.01
N GLN A 252 -6.97 -18.84 0.73
CA GLN A 252 -6.30 -17.57 0.94
C GLN A 252 -5.79 -16.97 -0.38
N SER A 253 -4.99 -17.74 -1.12
CA SER A 253 -4.45 -17.28 -2.41
C SER A 253 -5.53 -17.13 -3.47
N GLN A 254 -6.58 -17.96 -3.45
CA GLN A 254 -7.73 -17.75 -4.34
C GLN A 254 -8.40 -16.40 -4.13
N ARG A 255 -8.58 -15.93 -2.88
CA ARG A 255 -9.13 -14.59 -2.60
C ARG A 255 -8.22 -13.48 -3.12
N ILE A 256 -6.91 -13.60 -2.87
CA ILE A 256 -5.92 -12.64 -3.35
C ILE A 256 -5.92 -12.59 -4.88
N PHE A 257 -5.82 -13.74 -5.55
CA PHE A 257 -5.78 -13.80 -7.02
C PHE A 257 -7.11 -13.39 -7.67
N GLN A 258 -8.24 -13.64 -7.00
CA GLN A 258 -9.52 -13.12 -7.46
C GLN A 258 -9.56 -11.58 -7.40
N ALA A 259 -9.03 -10.97 -6.36
CA ALA A 259 -8.90 -9.52 -6.29
C ALA A 259 -7.95 -8.97 -7.39
N MET A 260 -6.87 -9.69 -7.73
CA MET A 260 -6.02 -9.33 -8.86
C MET A 260 -6.75 -9.38 -10.21
N LYS A 261 -7.76 -10.25 -10.37
CA LYS A 261 -8.64 -10.27 -11.55
C LYS A 261 -9.62 -9.10 -11.60
N THR A 262 -10.11 -8.69 -10.43
CA THR A 262 -11.17 -7.67 -10.33
C THR A 262 -10.61 -6.26 -10.23
N TYR A 263 -9.61 -6.07 -9.36
CA TYR A 263 -9.04 -4.76 -9.04
C TYR A 263 -7.61 -4.58 -9.57
N GLY A 264 -6.89 -5.69 -9.79
CA GLY A 264 -5.55 -5.69 -10.36
C GLY A 264 -4.44 -5.27 -9.39
N LEU A 265 -3.31 -4.95 -10.01
CA LEU A 265 -2.11 -4.42 -9.36
C LEU A 265 -1.85 -3.01 -9.87
N ILE A 266 -1.35 -2.12 -9.02
CA ILE A 266 -0.91 -0.77 -9.42
C ILE A 266 0.60 -0.67 -9.23
N VAL A 267 1.31 -0.29 -10.28
CA VAL A 267 2.76 -0.02 -10.21
C VAL A 267 2.96 1.25 -9.37
N ALA A 268 3.55 1.08 -8.21
CA ALA A 268 3.64 2.14 -7.20
C ALA A 268 5.09 2.51 -6.85
N ASP A 269 6.06 1.61 -7.15
CA ASP A 269 7.45 1.86 -6.85
C ASP A 269 8.38 1.08 -7.79
N ASN A 270 9.67 1.49 -7.82
CA ASN A 270 10.75 0.71 -8.38
C ASN A 270 11.30 -0.26 -7.32
N GLY A 271 11.61 -1.47 -7.74
CA GLY A 271 12.12 -2.53 -6.86
C GLY A 271 12.35 -3.81 -7.65
N SER A 272 12.17 -4.95 -7.04
CA SER A 272 12.19 -6.21 -7.77
C SER A 272 10.94 -6.37 -8.63
N ASP A 273 11.09 -6.97 -9.81
CA ASP A 273 9.96 -7.17 -10.72
C ASP A 273 8.92 -8.12 -10.15
N MET A 274 7.65 -7.71 -10.17
CA MET A 274 6.48 -8.49 -9.75
C MET A 274 6.47 -8.85 -8.25
N TYR A 275 7.05 -8.00 -7.41
CA TYR A 275 6.94 -8.11 -5.96
C TYR A 275 5.65 -7.41 -5.52
N ILE A 276 4.82 -8.15 -4.79
CA ILE A 276 3.51 -7.70 -4.31
C ILE A 276 3.62 -7.39 -2.83
N SER A 277 3.23 -6.19 -2.45
CA SER A 277 3.36 -5.75 -1.06
C SER A 277 2.16 -6.17 -0.20
N GLY A 278 2.45 -6.44 1.06
CA GLY A 278 1.44 -6.76 2.07
C GLY A 278 1.85 -6.29 3.46
N THR A 279 0.96 -6.44 4.42
CA THR A 279 1.23 -6.06 5.80
C THR A 279 2.10 -7.09 6.50
N TYR A 280 2.94 -6.63 7.43
CA TYR A 280 3.56 -7.52 8.40
C TYR A 280 2.49 -8.18 9.27
N ASP A 281 2.52 -9.51 9.33
CA ASP A 281 1.69 -10.31 10.23
C ASP A 281 2.38 -11.65 10.48
N VAL A 282 2.52 -12.04 11.75
CA VAL A 282 3.20 -13.29 12.16
C VAL A 282 2.46 -14.57 11.76
N HIS A 283 1.19 -14.46 11.38
CA HIS A 283 0.38 -15.60 10.98
C HIS A 283 0.54 -15.98 9.50
N TRP A 284 1.22 -15.17 8.69
CA TRP A 284 1.50 -15.51 7.31
C TRP A 284 2.33 -16.80 7.22
N ASN A 285 1.97 -17.68 6.31
CA ASN A 285 2.70 -18.91 6.02
C ASN A 285 3.40 -18.82 4.66
N ASN A 286 4.67 -18.44 4.67
CA ASN A 286 5.45 -18.28 3.46
C ASN A 286 5.78 -19.60 2.75
N ASP A 287 5.73 -20.76 3.43
CA ASP A 287 5.83 -22.07 2.80
C ASP A 287 4.65 -22.37 1.88
N VAL A 288 3.51 -21.71 2.10
CA VAL A 288 2.33 -21.77 1.21
C VAL A 288 2.35 -20.63 0.20
N LEU A 289 2.58 -19.38 0.65
CA LEU A 289 2.50 -18.20 -0.20
C LEU A 289 3.55 -18.19 -1.32
N ASN A 290 4.83 -18.48 -0.99
CA ASN A 290 5.91 -18.40 -1.97
C ASN A 290 5.70 -19.33 -3.18
N PRO A 291 5.40 -20.65 -3.03
CA PRO A 291 5.15 -21.49 -4.18
C PRO A 291 3.86 -21.13 -4.93
N GLU A 292 2.80 -20.68 -4.25
CA GLU A 292 1.54 -20.33 -4.90
C GLU A 292 1.65 -19.03 -5.71
N PHE A 293 2.28 -17.99 -5.17
CA PHE A 293 2.58 -16.78 -5.93
C PHE A 293 3.55 -17.08 -7.07
N GLY A 294 4.61 -17.85 -6.82
CA GLY A 294 5.58 -18.26 -7.83
C GLY A 294 5.01 -19.14 -8.95
N ALA A 295 3.78 -19.66 -8.79
CA ALA A 295 3.07 -20.35 -9.87
C ALA A 295 2.42 -19.38 -10.88
N LEU A 296 2.36 -18.08 -10.57
CA LEU A 296 1.98 -17.02 -11.48
C LEU A 296 3.23 -16.33 -12.02
N SER A 297 3.11 -15.80 -13.22
CA SER A 297 4.19 -15.02 -13.86
C SER A 297 3.61 -13.79 -14.55
N ALA A 298 4.47 -12.87 -14.96
CA ALA A 298 4.07 -11.68 -15.70
C ALA A 298 3.22 -12.01 -16.94
N SER A 299 3.46 -13.18 -17.59
CA SER A 299 2.66 -13.64 -18.73
C SER A 299 1.19 -13.96 -18.37
N ASP A 300 0.86 -14.19 -17.11
CA ASP A 300 -0.51 -14.40 -16.65
C ASP A 300 -1.29 -13.08 -16.51
N PHE A 301 -0.61 -11.94 -16.65
CA PHE A 301 -1.19 -10.60 -16.54
C PHE A 301 -1.32 -9.93 -17.90
N GLU A 302 -2.16 -8.91 -17.92
CA GLU A 302 -2.31 -7.96 -19.00
C GLU A 302 -2.29 -6.54 -18.43
N VAL A 303 -1.81 -5.58 -19.22
CA VAL A 303 -1.82 -4.16 -18.83
C VAL A 303 -3.16 -3.56 -19.25
N VAL A 304 -3.86 -2.97 -18.31
CA VAL A 304 -5.06 -2.16 -18.58
C VAL A 304 -4.64 -0.88 -19.29
N GLN A 305 -5.46 -0.38 -20.20
CA GLN A 305 -5.21 0.87 -20.93
C GLN A 305 -4.65 1.94 -20.00
N LEU A 306 -3.47 2.46 -20.34
CA LEU A 306 -2.76 3.40 -19.48
C LEU A 306 -3.61 4.64 -19.19
N GLY A 307 -3.69 5.00 -17.91
CA GLY A 307 -4.46 6.14 -17.43
C GLY A 307 -5.98 5.94 -17.49
N TRP A 308 -6.47 4.72 -17.73
CA TRP A 308 -7.91 4.44 -17.78
C TRP A 308 -8.61 4.81 -16.48
N GLN A 309 -9.78 5.41 -16.64
CA GLN A 309 -10.72 5.72 -15.56
C GLN A 309 -12.12 5.25 -15.98
N PRO A 310 -12.94 4.77 -15.04
CA PRO A 310 -14.33 4.44 -15.36
C PRO A 310 -15.05 5.70 -15.83
N GLU A 311 -15.94 5.55 -16.81
CA GLU A 311 -16.81 6.66 -17.24
C GLU A 311 -17.61 7.18 -16.05
N ALA A 312 -17.62 8.50 -15.86
CA ALA A 312 -18.43 9.12 -14.82
C ALA A 312 -19.90 8.76 -15.09
N ARG A 313 -20.51 7.96 -14.20
CA ARG A 313 -21.94 7.65 -14.28
C ARG A 313 -22.71 8.97 -14.24
N GLY A 314 -23.24 9.43 -15.41
CA GLY A 314 -24.16 10.57 -15.42
C GLY A 314 -23.92 11.68 -16.44
N ARG A 315 -23.16 11.50 -17.52
CA ARG A 315 -23.32 12.37 -18.70
C ARG A 315 -24.18 11.66 -19.75
N THR A 316 -25.50 11.77 -19.59
CA THR A 316 -26.44 11.56 -20.70
C THR A 316 -25.98 12.53 -21.80
N ARG A 317 -25.46 12.02 -22.91
CA ARG A 317 -25.29 12.83 -24.12
C ARG A 317 -26.68 13.37 -24.48
N ALA A 318 -26.89 14.67 -24.29
CA ALA A 318 -28.01 15.34 -24.88
C ALA A 318 -27.82 15.22 -26.40
N VAL A 319 -28.60 14.35 -27.02
CA VAL A 319 -28.71 14.29 -28.48
C VAL A 319 -29.53 15.53 -28.86
N HIS A 320 -28.85 16.58 -29.31
CA HIS A 320 -29.53 17.66 -30.01
C HIS A 320 -29.98 17.13 -31.39
N HIS A 321 -31.29 16.96 -31.57
CA HIS A 321 -31.94 16.80 -32.87
C HIS A 321 -32.07 18.16 -33.54
#